data_6a58d01567ba480e01c4883d0d747971
#
_entry.id   6a58d01567ba480e01c4883d0d747971
#
_cell.length_a   1.000
_cell.length_b   1.000
_cell.length_c   1.000
_cell.angle_alpha   90.00
_cell.angle_beta   90.00
_cell.angle_gamma   90.00
#
_symmetry.space_group_name_H-M   'P 1'
#
loop_
_entity.id
_entity.type
_entity.pdbx_description
1 polymer ?
#
loop_
_entity_poly.entity_id
_entity_poly.type
_entity_poly.pdbx_seq_one_letter_code
_entity_poly.pdbx_strand_id
1 'polypeptide(L)'
;AVSDIGVGLFVQPFHSYFLVIWMQLQSPSCITYQINNVVATLFAVASFLGVVALSVDRFFAIHFHLRYNEIVTHKRVVATVSSVWIFSVFVSSMKVWCPVDTGKIVLLVIAATGLAVIAVVYTRVNVTVQRHKNQIQSMQVQDVAQASDTNNYFGQIKSTVCVFYVYIVLLACCFPYTICIVATQINGPTISLKGFHIFSVTLVLLNSSLNPVIYCWKMRHIRRAIVNILRNISWARNFPLLLHNNRSSNVVHVEN
;
A
#
# COMPACT_ATOMS: atom_id res chain seq x y z
N ALA A 1 1.29 -0.59 5.28
CA ALA A 1 2.28 -1.64 5.62
C ALA A 1 1.66 -2.86 6.31
N VAL A 2 0.86 -2.71 7.40
CA VAL A 2 0.24 -3.89 8.08
C VAL A 2 -0.72 -4.62 7.15
N SER A 3 -1.59 -3.90 6.43
CA SER A 3 -2.48 -4.46 5.40
C SER A 3 -1.71 -5.19 4.31
N ASP A 4 -0.60 -4.62 3.86
CA ASP A 4 0.22 -5.19 2.77
C ASP A 4 0.90 -6.50 3.20
N ILE A 5 1.38 -6.56 4.45
CA ILE A 5 1.90 -7.80 5.05
C ILE A 5 0.79 -8.85 5.14
N GLY A 6 -0.41 -8.46 5.61
CA GLY A 6 -1.56 -9.35 5.67
C GLY A 6 -1.96 -9.90 4.29
N VAL A 7 -1.97 -9.06 3.27
CA VAL A 7 -2.20 -9.49 1.88
C VAL A 7 -1.14 -10.49 1.43
N GLY A 8 0.14 -10.18 1.63
CA GLY A 8 1.25 -11.03 1.17
C GLY A 8 1.32 -12.38 1.89
N LEU A 9 1.06 -12.43 3.21
CA LEU A 9 1.21 -13.65 4.01
C LEU A 9 -0.04 -14.53 4.00
N PHE A 10 -1.24 -13.96 3.89
CA PHE A 10 -2.49 -14.71 4.02
C PHE A 10 -3.31 -14.72 2.74
N VAL A 11 -3.55 -13.53 2.15
CA VAL A 11 -4.50 -13.42 1.04
C VAL A 11 -3.91 -13.98 -0.25
N GLN A 12 -2.68 -13.63 -0.59
CA GLN A 12 -2.04 -14.09 -1.84
C GLN A 12 -1.84 -15.61 -1.87
N PRO A 13 -1.32 -16.30 -0.80
CA PRO A 13 -1.23 -17.75 -0.79
C PRO A 13 -2.60 -18.43 -0.89
N PHE A 14 -3.61 -17.92 -0.16
CA PHE A 14 -4.97 -18.46 -0.24
C PHE A 14 -5.60 -18.25 -1.61
N HIS A 15 -5.42 -17.08 -2.22
CA HIS A 15 -5.88 -16.79 -3.57
C HIS A 15 -5.17 -17.64 -4.62
N SER A 16 -3.86 -17.89 -4.47
CA SER A 16 -3.10 -18.79 -5.35
C SER A 16 -3.60 -20.22 -5.25
N TYR A 17 -3.87 -20.71 -4.03
CA TYR A 17 -4.49 -22.01 -3.81
C TYR A 17 -5.88 -22.10 -4.47
N PHE A 18 -6.71 -21.07 -4.33
CA PHE A 18 -8.00 -20.96 -5.00
C PHE A 18 -7.87 -21.03 -6.53
N LEU A 19 -6.88 -20.36 -7.12
CA LEU A 19 -6.62 -20.41 -8.57
C LEU A 19 -6.23 -21.82 -9.04
N VAL A 20 -5.38 -22.52 -8.29
CA VAL A 20 -4.97 -23.90 -8.60
C VAL A 20 -6.20 -24.84 -8.61
N ILE A 21 -7.04 -24.76 -7.57
CA ILE A 21 -8.27 -25.55 -7.50
C ILE A 21 -9.18 -25.23 -8.67
N TRP A 22 -9.34 -23.96 -9.01
CA TRP A 22 -10.20 -23.59 -10.12
C TRP A 22 -9.69 -24.10 -11.47
N MET A 23 -8.39 -24.07 -11.69
CA MET A 23 -7.78 -24.62 -12.92
C MET A 23 -7.91 -26.14 -13.01
N GLN A 24 -7.82 -26.87 -11.89
CA GLN A 24 -7.89 -28.33 -11.86
C GLN A 24 -9.31 -28.87 -11.87
N LEU A 25 -10.21 -28.30 -11.08
CA LEU A 25 -11.57 -28.82 -10.85
C LEU A 25 -12.66 -28.08 -11.65
N GLN A 26 -12.30 -27.03 -12.37
CA GLN A 26 -13.18 -26.11 -13.12
C GLN A 26 -14.33 -25.46 -12.31
N SER A 27 -14.56 -25.89 -11.07
CA SER A 27 -15.56 -25.30 -10.18
C SER A 27 -15.15 -25.47 -8.71
N PRO A 28 -14.59 -24.44 -8.07
CA PRO A 28 -14.37 -24.45 -6.63
C PRO A 28 -15.71 -24.51 -5.88
N SER A 29 -15.71 -25.04 -4.66
CA SER A 29 -16.91 -25.05 -3.83
C SER A 29 -17.41 -23.61 -3.59
N CYS A 30 -18.72 -23.43 -3.48
CA CYS A 30 -19.34 -22.13 -3.23
C CYS A 30 -18.76 -21.46 -1.99
N ILE A 31 -18.47 -22.23 -0.94
CA ILE A 31 -17.90 -21.75 0.31
C ILE A 31 -16.48 -21.21 0.09
N THR A 32 -15.62 -21.95 -0.61
CA THR A 32 -14.25 -21.51 -0.92
C THR A 32 -14.24 -20.23 -1.73
N TYR A 33 -15.13 -20.10 -2.71
CA TYR A 33 -15.30 -18.87 -3.49
C TYR A 33 -15.72 -17.69 -2.61
N GLN A 34 -16.72 -17.88 -1.74
CA GLN A 34 -17.19 -16.83 -0.83
C GLN A 34 -16.10 -16.38 0.14
N ILE A 35 -15.38 -17.31 0.77
CA ILE A 35 -14.29 -16.98 1.70
C ILE A 35 -13.21 -16.17 0.97
N ASN A 36 -12.78 -16.62 -0.22
CA ASN A 36 -11.79 -15.89 -1.01
C ASN A 36 -12.25 -14.47 -1.33
N ASN A 37 -13.51 -14.29 -1.72
CA ASN A 37 -14.07 -13.00 -2.08
C ASN A 37 -14.20 -12.05 -0.88
N VAL A 38 -14.62 -12.56 0.29
CA VAL A 38 -14.73 -11.76 1.53
C VAL A 38 -13.35 -11.32 2.00
N VAL A 39 -12.39 -12.25 2.09
CA VAL A 39 -11.03 -11.96 2.56
C VAL A 39 -10.31 -11.01 1.60
N ALA A 40 -10.38 -11.25 0.30
CA ALA A 40 -9.81 -10.35 -0.71
C ALA A 40 -10.43 -8.95 -0.64
N THR A 41 -11.75 -8.84 -0.47
CA THR A 41 -12.45 -7.54 -0.33
C THR A 41 -12.03 -6.81 0.93
N LEU A 42 -11.93 -7.49 2.08
CA LEU A 42 -11.49 -6.91 3.34
C LEU A 42 -10.15 -6.19 3.19
N PHE A 43 -9.16 -6.89 2.70
CA PHE A 43 -7.81 -6.35 2.58
C PHE A 43 -7.68 -5.32 1.44
N ALA A 44 -8.42 -5.50 0.33
CA ALA A 44 -8.44 -4.54 -0.77
C ALA A 44 -9.03 -3.19 -0.32
N VAL A 45 -10.16 -3.20 0.41
CA VAL A 45 -10.77 -1.98 0.95
C VAL A 45 -9.87 -1.34 2.00
N ALA A 46 -9.27 -2.12 2.91
CA ALA A 46 -8.35 -1.60 3.92
C ALA A 46 -7.11 -0.94 3.28
N SER A 47 -6.53 -1.57 2.26
CA SER A 47 -5.38 -1.01 1.53
C SER A 47 -5.76 0.26 0.78
N PHE A 48 -6.89 0.27 0.07
CA PHE A 48 -7.39 1.43 -0.66
C PHE A 48 -7.65 2.64 0.27
N LEU A 49 -8.40 2.44 1.35
CA LEU A 49 -8.69 3.49 2.33
C LEU A 49 -7.43 3.94 3.06
N GLY A 50 -6.46 3.04 3.27
CA GLY A 50 -5.14 3.38 3.80
C GLY A 50 -4.40 4.36 2.91
N VAL A 51 -4.43 4.18 1.58
CA VAL A 51 -3.84 5.13 0.61
C VAL A 51 -4.59 6.47 0.63
N VAL A 52 -5.92 6.47 0.74
CA VAL A 52 -6.71 7.71 0.89
C VAL A 52 -6.30 8.46 2.16
N ALA A 53 -6.27 7.78 3.30
CA ALA A 53 -5.87 8.37 4.58
C ALA A 53 -4.43 8.92 4.53
N LEU A 54 -3.50 8.18 3.94
CA LEU A 54 -2.12 8.62 3.75
C LEU A 54 -2.03 9.86 2.85
N SER A 55 -2.85 9.94 1.80
CA SER A 55 -2.90 11.10 0.90
C SER A 55 -3.38 12.35 1.64
N VAL A 56 -4.43 12.21 2.47
CA VAL A 56 -4.95 13.29 3.31
C VAL A 56 -3.92 13.73 4.36
N ASP A 57 -3.20 12.80 4.98
CA ASP A 57 -2.11 13.09 5.92
C ASP A 57 -1.00 13.92 5.23
N ARG A 58 -0.59 13.54 4.02
CA ARG A 58 0.40 14.32 3.26
C ARG A 58 -0.10 15.72 2.90
N PHE A 59 -1.37 15.89 2.62
CA PHE A 59 -1.98 17.19 2.41
C PHE A 59 -1.87 18.06 3.67
N PHE A 60 -2.21 17.54 4.85
CA PHE A 60 -2.04 18.27 6.11
C PHE A 60 -0.59 18.63 6.39
N ALA A 61 0.35 17.71 6.11
CA ALA A 61 1.78 17.95 6.30
C ALA A 61 2.32 19.11 5.45
N ILE A 62 1.81 19.29 4.23
CA ILE A 62 2.22 20.37 3.32
C ILE A 62 1.47 21.67 3.61
N HIS A 63 0.14 21.58 3.81
CA HIS A 63 -0.70 22.77 3.92
C HIS A 63 -0.60 23.44 5.31
N PHE A 64 -0.46 22.64 6.37
CA PHE A 64 -0.38 23.11 7.76
C PHE A 64 1.00 22.84 8.38
N HIS A 65 2.06 23.06 7.63
CA HIS A 65 3.43 22.70 8.00
C HIS A 65 3.79 23.05 9.46
N LEU A 66 3.44 24.26 9.93
CA LEU A 66 3.74 24.73 11.31
C LEU A 66 2.83 24.11 12.38
N ARG A 67 1.59 23.73 12.04
CA ARG A 67 0.60 23.19 12.95
C ARG A 67 0.36 21.69 12.76
N TYR A 68 1.16 21.03 11.93
CA TYR A 68 0.98 19.62 11.61
C TYR A 68 0.96 18.74 12.87
N ASN A 69 1.87 18.94 13.81
CA ASN A 69 1.95 18.17 15.06
C ASN A 69 0.77 18.40 16.01
N GLU A 70 0.08 19.53 15.91
CA GLU A 70 -1.15 19.81 16.67
C GLU A 70 -2.35 19.10 16.06
N ILE A 71 -2.39 19.01 14.72
CA ILE A 71 -3.49 18.41 13.95
C ILE A 71 -3.36 16.90 13.92
N VAL A 72 -2.17 16.36 13.65
CA VAL A 72 -1.91 14.93 13.49
C VAL A 72 -1.32 14.35 14.78
N THR A 73 -2.18 14.11 15.75
CA THR A 73 -1.79 13.47 17.01
C THR A 73 -1.82 11.95 16.90
N HIS A 74 -1.00 11.25 17.69
CA HIS A 74 -0.96 9.78 17.73
C HIS A 74 -2.35 9.18 17.96
N LYS A 75 -3.18 9.75 18.84
CA LYS A 75 -4.54 9.28 19.09
C LYS A 75 -5.43 9.35 17.84
N ARG A 76 -5.33 10.44 17.07
CA ARG A 76 -6.10 10.61 15.82
C ARG A 76 -5.65 9.62 14.73
N VAL A 77 -4.35 9.36 14.62
CA VAL A 77 -3.81 8.37 13.69
C VAL A 77 -4.32 6.98 14.04
N VAL A 78 -4.25 6.57 15.31
CA VAL A 78 -4.78 5.27 15.75
C VAL A 78 -6.29 5.17 15.49
N ALA A 79 -7.06 6.21 15.81
CA ALA A 79 -8.49 6.25 15.53
C ALA A 79 -8.81 6.11 14.05
N THR A 80 -8.08 6.80 13.17
CA THR A 80 -8.24 6.69 11.71
C THR A 80 -7.93 5.27 11.22
N VAL A 81 -6.83 4.68 11.65
CA VAL A 81 -6.45 3.31 11.26
C VAL A 81 -7.51 2.31 11.75
N SER A 82 -7.96 2.42 13.00
CA SER A 82 -9.01 1.56 13.56
C SER A 82 -10.33 1.71 12.78
N SER A 83 -10.72 2.94 12.43
CA SER A 83 -11.94 3.21 11.63
C SER A 83 -11.84 2.57 10.24
N VAL A 84 -10.69 2.64 9.58
CA VAL A 84 -10.44 2.00 8.28
C VAL A 84 -10.66 0.49 8.39
N TRP A 85 -10.11 -0.17 9.42
CA TRP A 85 -10.28 -1.61 9.60
C TRP A 85 -11.72 -2.00 9.91
N ILE A 86 -12.39 -1.30 10.83
CA ILE A 86 -13.80 -1.55 11.18
C ILE A 86 -14.69 -1.40 9.95
N PHE A 87 -14.50 -0.33 9.17
CA PHE A 87 -15.25 -0.09 7.95
C PHE A 87 -14.98 -1.16 6.90
N SER A 88 -13.74 -1.62 6.76
CA SER A 88 -13.36 -2.68 5.82
C SER A 88 -14.01 -4.03 6.17
N VAL A 89 -14.07 -4.37 7.46
CA VAL A 89 -14.80 -5.55 7.95
C VAL A 89 -16.28 -5.43 7.63
N PHE A 90 -16.90 -4.28 7.90
CA PHE A 90 -18.30 -4.04 7.58
C PHE A 90 -18.60 -4.21 6.09
N VAL A 91 -17.82 -3.57 5.21
CA VAL A 91 -18.00 -3.67 3.75
C VAL A 91 -17.77 -5.09 3.24
N SER A 92 -16.79 -5.81 3.77
CA SER A 92 -16.55 -7.20 3.36
C SER A 92 -17.65 -8.15 3.84
N SER A 93 -18.23 -7.92 5.02
CA SER A 93 -19.35 -8.72 5.53
C SER A 93 -20.62 -8.57 4.70
N MET A 94 -20.83 -7.42 4.05
CA MET A 94 -21.96 -7.22 3.12
C MET A 94 -21.97 -8.21 1.97
N LYS A 95 -20.83 -8.82 1.60
CA LYS A 95 -20.74 -9.89 0.59
C LYS A 95 -21.47 -11.16 0.99
N VAL A 96 -21.73 -11.36 2.28
CA VAL A 96 -22.43 -12.54 2.81
C VAL A 96 -23.93 -12.25 2.96
N TRP A 97 -24.31 -11.05 3.37
CA TRP A 97 -25.67 -10.71 3.75
C TRP A 97 -26.49 -9.99 2.66
N CYS A 98 -25.80 -9.29 1.76
CA CYS A 98 -26.46 -8.49 0.74
C CYS A 98 -26.44 -9.18 -0.63
N PRO A 99 -27.41 -8.84 -1.53
CA PRO A 99 -27.34 -9.23 -2.92
C PRO A 99 -26.01 -8.86 -3.57
N VAL A 100 -25.52 -9.72 -4.47
CA VAL A 100 -24.21 -9.55 -5.11
C VAL A 100 -24.07 -8.18 -5.78
N ASP A 101 -25.13 -7.68 -6.39
CA ASP A 101 -25.12 -6.39 -7.10
C ASP A 101 -25.02 -5.21 -6.16
N THR A 102 -25.68 -5.24 -5.00
CA THR A 102 -25.55 -4.22 -3.95
C THR A 102 -24.10 -4.10 -3.49
N GLY A 103 -23.43 -5.22 -3.22
CA GLY A 103 -22.03 -5.24 -2.81
C GLY A 103 -21.09 -4.65 -3.86
N LYS A 104 -21.34 -4.87 -5.16
CA LYS A 104 -20.58 -4.28 -6.27
C LYS A 104 -20.77 -2.76 -6.34
N ILE A 105 -22.02 -2.28 -6.22
CA ILE A 105 -22.35 -0.85 -6.24
C ILE A 105 -21.65 -0.13 -5.08
N VAL A 106 -21.70 -0.69 -3.86
CA VAL A 106 -21.02 -0.12 -2.70
C VAL A 106 -19.51 0.00 -2.95
N LEU A 107 -18.86 -1.01 -3.51
CA LEU A 107 -17.43 -0.94 -3.85
C LEU A 107 -17.13 0.12 -4.91
N LEU A 108 -17.97 0.26 -5.93
CA LEU A 108 -17.82 1.31 -6.95
C LEU A 108 -17.95 2.70 -6.34
N VAL A 109 -18.91 2.91 -5.44
CA VAL A 109 -19.10 4.21 -4.75
C VAL A 109 -17.89 4.52 -3.87
N ILE A 110 -17.38 3.56 -3.10
CA ILE A 110 -16.17 3.72 -2.29
C ILE A 110 -14.97 4.08 -3.18
N ALA A 111 -14.78 3.36 -4.30
CA ALA A 111 -13.71 3.64 -5.23
C ALA A 111 -13.84 5.04 -5.83
N ALA A 112 -15.00 5.42 -6.34
CA ALA A 112 -15.23 6.72 -6.95
C ALA A 112 -15.01 7.88 -5.97
N THR A 113 -15.54 7.79 -4.76
CA THR A 113 -15.37 8.81 -3.71
C THR A 113 -13.92 8.92 -3.25
N GLY A 114 -13.24 7.80 -3.02
CA GLY A 114 -11.84 7.81 -2.65
C GLY A 114 -10.94 8.39 -3.75
N LEU A 115 -11.19 8.04 -5.01
CA LEU A 115 -10.47 8.59 -6.15
C LEU A 115 -10.68 10.11 -6.27
N ALA A 116 -11.90 10.60 -6.09
CA ALA A 116 -12.21 12.03 -6.09
C ALA A 116 -11.46 12.76 -4.98
N VAL A 117 -11.44 12.21 -3.75
CA VAL A 117 -10.69 12.79 -2.63
C VAL A 117 -9.20 12.88 -2.96
N ILE A 118 -8.61 11.81 -3.48
CA ILE A 118 -7.19 11.80 -3.83
C ILE A 118 -6.90 12.81 -4.95
N ALA A 119 -7.73 12.90 -5.98
CA ALA A 119 -7.56 13.87 -7.07
C ALA A 119 -7.58 15.31 -6.55
N VAL A 120 -8.52 15.66 -5.66
CA VAL A 120 -8.60 16.98 -5.02
C VAL A 120 -7.35 17.24 -4.17
N VAL A 121 -6.93 16.28 -3.36
CA VAL A 121 -5.72 16.39 -2.52
C VAL A 121 -4.49 16.69 -3.38
N TYR A 122 -4.25 15.92 -4.44
CA TYR A 122 -3.09 16.11 -5.29
C TYR A 122 -3.12 17.43 -6.08
N THR A 123 -4.28 17.84 -6.56
CA THR A 123 -4.43 19.15 -7.20
C THR A 123 -4.06 20.28 -6.23
N ARG A 124 -4.56 20.23 -5.00
CA ARG A 124 -4.22 21.21 -3.95
C ARG A 124 -2.75 21.19 -3.58
N VAL A 125 -2.16 20.01 -3.40
CA VAL A 125 -0.73 19.85 -3.13
C VAL A 125 0.11 20.46 -4.26
N ASN A 126 -0.18 20.15 -5.52
CA ASN A 126 0.56 20.68 -6.66
C ASN A 126 0.50 22.21 -6.71
N VAL A 127 -0.67 22.80 -6.51
CA VAL A 127 -0.85 24.27 -6.48
C VAL A 127 -0.01 24.87 -5.33
N THR A 128 -0.04 24.27 -4.14
CA THR A 128 0.72 24.78 -2.99
C THR A 128 2.22 24.69 -3.24
N VAL A 129 2.71 23.56 -3.76
CA VAL A 129 4.14 23.36 -4.10
C VAL A 129 4.60 24.36 -5.16
N GLN A 130 3.81 24.60 -6.20
CA GLN A 130 4.15 25.59 -7.24
C GLN A 130 4.21 27.00 -6.67
N ARG A 131 3.25 27.41 -5.84
CA ARG A 131 3.26 28.70 -5.17
C ARG A 131 4.51 28.92 -4.33
N HIS A 132 4.87 27.95 -3.49
CA HIS A 132 6.08 28.04 -2.65
C HIS A 132 7.36 28.04 -3.49
N LYS A 133 7.43 27.25 -4.56
CA LYS A 133 8.58 27.26 -5.47
C LYS A 133 8.79 28.66 -6.09
N ASN A 134 7.72 29.30 -6.53
CA ASN A 134 7.77 30.65 -7.11
C ASN A 134 8.18 31.70 -6.04
N GLN A 135 7.70 31.55 -4.81
CA GLN A 135 8.10 32.44 -3.69
C GLN A 135 9.59 32.29 -3.34
N ILE A 136 10.12 31.06 -3.24
CA ILE A 136 11.54 30.83 -2.97
C ILE A 136 12.41 31.38 -4.10
N GLN A 137 11.97 31.27 -5.36
CA GLN A 137 12.70 31.76 -6.51
C GLN A 137 12.75 33.30 -6.57
N SER A 138 11.74 33.98 -5.99
CA SER A 138 11.72 35.45 -5.86
C SER A 138 12.53 35.95 -4.66
N MET A 139 12.79 35.11 -3.64
CA MET A 139 13.51 35.47 -2.40
C MET A 139 15.00 35.07 -2.40
N GLN A 140 15.59 34.70 -3.51
CA GLN A 140 16.95 34.14 -3.62
C GLN A 140 18.11 35.09 -3.17
N VAL A 141 17.85 36.10 -2.35
CA VAL A 141 18.84 37.11 -1.92
C VAL A 141 19.12 37.14 -0.41
N GLN A 142 18.39 36.42 0.46
CA GLN A 142 18.61 36.58 1.92
C GLN A 142 18.52 35.28 2.72
N ASP A 143 19.62 34.97 3.41
CA ASP A 143 19.86 34.31 4.69
C ASP A 143 19.88 32.77 4.86
N VAL A 144 21.04 32.34 5.42
CA VAL A 144 21.46 30.96 5.76
C VAL A 144 20.54 30.27 6.80
N ALA A 145 19.83 31.05 7.63
CA ALA A 145 18.90 30.48 8.64
C ALA A 145 17.65 29.78 8.03
N GLN A 146 17.27 30.14 6.83
CA GLN A 146 16.14 29.58 6.12
C GLN A 146 16.41 28.20 5.46
N ALA A 147 17.67 27.76 5.46
CA ALA A 147 18.10 26.52 4.80
C ALA A 147 17.56 25.24 5.47
N SER A 148 17.37 25.23 6.81
CA SER A 148 16.89 24.05 7.53
C SER A 148 15.41 23.81 7.32
N ASP A 149 14.58 24.85 7.33
CA ASP A 149 13.13 24.75 7.08
C ASP A 149 12.85 24.39 5.64
N THR A 150 13.65 24.93 4.72
CA THR A 150 13.58 24.60 3.28
C THR A 150 13.92 23.13 3.04
N ASN A 151 14.93 22.55 3.71
CA ASN A 151 15.27 21.13 3.58
C ASN A 151 14.17 20.20 4.11
N ASN A 152 13.53 20.54 5.23
CA ASN A 152 12.39 19.78 5.79
C ASN A 152 11.20 19.83 4.84
N TYR A 153 10.90 20.98 4.26
CA TYR A 153 9.83 21.15 3.28
C TYR A 153 10.08 20.33 2.00
N PHE A 154 11.29 20.37 1.43
CA PHE A 154 11.65 19.52 0.28
C PHE A 154 11.56 18.03 0.61
N GLY A 155 11.89 17.61 1.84
CA GLY A 155 11.72 16.25 2.31
C GLY A 155 10.25 15.81 2.29
N GLN A 156 9.32 16.68 2.70
CA GLN A 156 7.89 16.41 2.68
C GLN A 156 7.33 16.35 1.26
N ILE A 157 7.75 17.25 0.36
CA ILE A 157 7.39 17.20 -1.06
C ILE A 157 7.81 15.86 -1.66
N LYS A 158 9.04 15.42 -1.42
CA LYS A 158 9.55 14.15 -1.92
C LYS A 158 8.76 12.94 -1.42
N SER A 159 8.35 12.95 -0.14
CA SER A 159 7.48 11.95 0.44
C SER A 159 6.10 11.93 -0.24
N THR A 160 5.53 13.11 -0.50
CA THR A 160 4.24 13.26 -1.17
C THR A 160 4.27 12.75 -2.62
N VAL A 161 5.36 13.04 -3.35
CA VAL A 161 5.56 12.48 -4.69
C VAL A 161 5.63 10.95 -4.65
N CYS A 162 6.25 10.36 -3.61
CA CYS A 162 6.26 8.90 -3.44
C CYS A 162 4.84 8.32 -3.27
N VAL A 163 4.00 8.96 -2.43
CA VAL A 163 2.60 8.54 -2.25
C VAL A 163 1.81 8.68 -3.55
N PHE A 164 2.11 9.67 -4.38
CA PHE A 164 1.51 9.80 -5.71
C PHE A 164 1.82 8.61 -6.63
N TYR A 165 3.07 8.11 -6.62
CA TYR A 165 3.40 6.90 -7.39
C TYR A 165 2.63 5.67 -6.89
N VAL A 166 2.50 5.51 -5.56
CA VAL A 166 1.66 4.43 -4.97
C VAL A 166 0.23 4.53 -5.47
N TYR A 167 -0.32 5.75 -5.53
CA TYR A 167 -1.66 5.99 -6.06
C TYR A 167 -1.81 5.63 -7.54
N ILE A 168 -0.85 6.01 -8.39
CA ILE A 168 -0.90 5.67 -9.83
C ILE A 168 -0.87 4.15 -10.02
N VAL A 169 -0.03 3.44 -9.26
CA VAL A 169 0.03 1.97 -9.31
C VAL A 169 -1.28 1.35 -8.82
N LEU A 170 -1.85 1.87 -7.74
CA LEU A 170 -3.17 1.44 -7.25
C LEU A 170 -4.25 1.61 -8.32
N LEU A 171 -4.29 2.78 -8.99
CA LEU A 171 -5.20 3.02 -10.11
C LEU A 171 -5.03 1.99 -11.23
N ALA A 172 -3.80 1.78 -11.68
CA ALA A 172 -3.51 0.83 -12.74
C ALA A 172 -3.94 -0.60 -12.38
N CYS A 173 -3.78 -1.00 -11.12
CA CYS A 173 -4.19 -2.32 -10.64
C CYS A 173 -5.71 -2.43 -10.45
N CYS A 174 -6.40 -1.36 -10.02
CA CYS A 174 -7.85 -1.39 -9.78
C CYS A 174 -8.67 -1.14 -11.04
N PHE A 175 -8.13 -0.49 -12.07
CA PHE A 175 -8.85 -0.16 -13.29
C PHE A 175 -9.43 -1.37 -14.03
N PRO A 176 -8.69 -2.47 -14.26
CA PRO A 176 -9.25 -3.67 -14.87
C PRO A 176 -10.40 -4.28 -14.07
N TYR A 177 -10.34 -4.20 -12.74
CA TYR A 177 -11.39 -4.69 -11.85
C TYR A 177 -12.68 -3.87 -11.99
N THR A 178 -12.58 -2.54 -12.06
CA THR A 178 -13.75 -1.66 -12.27
C THR A 178 -14.40 -1.91 -13.63
N ILE A 179 -13.59 -2.06 -14.69
CA ILE A 179 -14.09 -2.43 -16.03
C ILE A 179 -14.84 -3.76 -15.97
N CYS A 180 -14.27 -4.76 -15.30
CA CYS A 180 -14.89 -6.08 -15.18
C CYS A 180 -16.26 -6.02 -14.49
N ILE A 181 -16.37 -5.23 -13.40
CA ILE A 181 -17.65 -5.05 -12.70
C ILE A 181 -18.69 -4.43 -13.64
N VAL A 182 -18.32 -3.32 -14.30
CA VAL A 182 -19.24 -2.62 -15.22
C VAL A 182 -19.65 -3.52 -16.39
N ALA A 183 -18.70 -4.22 -17.01
CA ALA A 183 -18.99 -5.15 -18.10
C ALA A 183 -19.93 -6.29 -17.67
N THR A 184 -19.77 -6.81 -16.45
CA THR A 184 -20.64 -7.86 -15.90
C THR A 184 -22.05 -7.34 -15.63
N GLN A 185 -22.20 -6.07 -15.25
CA GLN A 185 -23.52 -5.44 -15.05
C GLN A 185 -24.27 -5.25 -16.39
N ILE A 186 -23.55 -4.92 -17.46
CA ILE A 186 -24.15 -4.66 -18.78
C ILE A 186 -24.46 -5.97 -19.53
N ASN A 187 -23.50 -6.90 -19.59
CA ASN A 187 -23.57 -8.09 -20.44
C ASN A 187 -23.96 -9.37 -19.68
N GLY A 188 -24.13 -9.30 -18.36
CA GLY A 188 -24.29 -10.49 -17.53
C GLY A 188 -22.99 -11.29 -17.34
N PRO A 189 -23.00 -12.33 -16.49
CA PRO A 189 -21.82 -13.14 -16.19
C PRO A 189 -21.52 -14.14 -17.32
N THR A 190 -20.50 -13.87 -18.14
CA THR A 190 -19.97 -14.80 -19.15
C THR A 190 -18.71 -15.52 -18.64
N ILE A 191 -18.34 -16.65 -19.28
CA ILE A 191 -17.13 -17.41 -18.92
C ILE A 191 -15.87 -16.53 -19.06
N SER A 192 -15.78 -15.77 -20.16
CA SER A 192 -14.67 -14.86 -20.41
C SER A 192 -14.56 -13.76 -19.33
N LEU A 193 -15.70 -13.21 -18.88
CA LEU A 193 -15.72 -12.19 -17.80
C LEU A 193 -15.34 -12.79 -16.44
N LYS A 194 -15.64 -14.07 -16.18
CA LYS A 194 -15.17 -14.76 -14.96
C LYS A 194 -13.65 -14.88 -14.95
N GLY A 195 -13.02 -15.26 -16.07
CA GLY A 195 -11.58 -15.31 -16.22
C GLY A 195 -10.94 -13.91 -16.03
N PHE A 196 -11.52 -12.90 -16.68
CA PHE A 196 -11.06 -11.51 -16.55
C PHE A 196 -11.23 -10.97 -15.12
N HIS A 197 -12.28 -11.34 -14.40
CA HIS A 197 -12.49 -11.00 -13.01
C HIS A 197 -11.36 -11.52 -12.11
N ILE A 198 -10.98 -12.80 -12.27
CA ILE A 198 -9.90 -13.38 -11.48
C ILE A 198 -8.57 -12.71 -11.76
N PHE A 199 -8.23 -12.49 -13.03
CA PHE A 199 -7.04 -11.74 -13.41
C PHE A 199 -7.03 -10.35 -12.75
N SER A 200 -8.16 -9.64 -12.78
CA SER A 200 -8.30 -8.33 -12.19
C SER A 200 -8.12 -8.34 -10.66
N VAL A 201 -8.70 -9.33 -9.98
CA VAL A 201 -8.51 -9.52 -8.52
C VAL A 201 -7.03 -9.78 -8.21
N THR A 202 -6.35 -10.61 -9.00
CA THR A 202 -4.91 -10.86 -8.84
C THR A 202 -4.10 -9.57 -8.95
N LEU A 203 -4.41 -8.69 -9.90
CA LEU A 203 -3.75 -7.38 -10.03
C LEU A 203 -3.98 -6.49 -8.80
N VAL A 204 -5.21 -6.46 -8.29
CA VAL A 204 -5.53 -5.69 -7.06
C VAL A 204 -4.70 -6.20 -5.87
N LEU A 205 -4.56 -7.51 -5.72
CA LEU A 205 -3.75 -8.11 -4.65
C LEU A 205 -2.24 -7.84 -4.84
N LEU A 206 -1.75 -7.84 -6.08
CA LEU A 206 -0.36 -7.51 -6.41
C LEU A 206 0.02 -6.07 -6.01
N ASN A 207 -0.92 -5.12 -5.99
CA ASN A 207 -0.68 -3.76 -5.54
C ASN A 207 0.00 -3.69 -4.17
N SER A 208 -0.43 -4.54 -3.21
CA SER A 208 0.16 -4.57 -1.88
C SER A 208 1.63 -5.01 -1.88
N SER A 209 2.01 -5.91 -2.78
CA SER A 209 3.40 -6.36 -2.96
C SER A 209 4.27 -5.30 -3.63
N LEU A 210 3.69 -4.38 -4.41
CA LEU A 210 4.42 -3.31 -5.08
C LEU A 210 4.74 -2.14 -4.15
N ASN A 211 3.99 -1.92 -3.07
CA ASN A 211 4.20 -0.83 -2.12
C ASN A 211 5.62 -0.80 -1.52
N PRO A 212 6.18 -1.90 -0.96
CA PRO A 212 7.55 -1.91 -0.46
C PRO A 212 8.59 -1.60 -1.56
N VAL A 213 8.37 -2.08 -2.79
CA VAL A 213 9.25 -1.84 -3.93
C VAL A 213 9.29 -0.35 -4.28
N ILE A 214 8.13 0.30 -4.33
CA ILE A 214 8.02 1.75 -4.62
C ILE A 214 8.74 2.56 -3.53
N TYR A 215 8.55 2.23 -2.24
CA TYR A 215 9.23 2.91 -1.15
C TYR A 215 10.75 2.73 -1.22
N CYS A 216 11.24 1.52 -1.47
CA CYS A 216 12.67 1.25 -1.64
C CYS A 216 13.26 2.01 -2.83
N TRP A 217 12.50 2.12 -3.93
CA TRP A 217 12.98 2.82 -5.12
C TRP A 217 13.03 4.33 -4.93
N LYS A 218 11.98 4.92 -4.36
CA LYS A 218 11.84 6.39 -4.25
C LYS A 218 12.48 6.99 -3.01
N MET A 219 12.58 6.27 -1.89
CA MET A 219 13.04 6.79 -0.61
C MET A 219 14.43 6.24 -0.23
N ARG A 220 15.49 7.02 -0.52
CA ARG A 220 16.90 6.62 -0.27
C ARG A 220 17.18 6.25 1.19
N HIS A 221 16.54 6.92 2.16
CA HIS A 221 16.72 6.62 3.58
C HIS A 221 16.12 5.25 3.97
N ILE A 222 14.96 4.89 3.44
CA ILE A 222 14.36 3.55 3.64
C ILE A 222 15.25 2.48 3.04
N ARG A 223 15.74 2.68 1.82
CA ARG A 223 16.67 1.75 1.16
C ARG A 223 17.93 1.55 1.99
N ARG A 224 18.53 2.62 2.53
CA ARG A 224 19.70 2.53 3.42
C ARG A 224 19.40 1.78 4.71
N ALA A 225 18.25 2.03 5.34
CA ALA A 225 17.83 1.33 6.54
C ALA A 225 17.66 -0.18 6.27
N ILE A 226 17.00 -0.55 5.18
CA ILE A 226 16.81 -1.97 4.79
C ILE A 226 18.15 -2.63 4.52
N VAL A 227 19.06 -2.00 3.77
CA VAL A 227 20.41 -2.54 3.49
C VAL A 227 21.20 -2.74 4.80
N ASN A 228 21.11 -1.79 5.73
CA ASN A 228 21.76 -1.92 7.04
C ASN A 228 21.19 -3.08 7.86
N ILE A 229 19.86 -3.24 7.89
CA ILE A 229 19.21 -4.36 8.59
C ILE A 229 19.64 -5.70 7.97
N LEU A 230 19.58 -5.83 6.64
CA LEU A 230 19.99 -7.05 5.94
C LEU A 230 21.45 -7.37 6.18
N ARG A 231 22.33 -6.36 6.19
CA ARG A 231 23.74 -6.54 6.50
C ARG A 231 23.97 -6.99 7.93
N ASN A 232 23.25 -6.43 8.90
CA ASN A 232 23.33 -6.86 10.30
C ASN A 232 22.81 -8.29 10.50
N ILE A 233 21.74 -8.69 9.84
CA ILE A 233 21.23 -10.07 9.87
C ILE A 233 22.23 -11.04 9.23
N SER A 234 22.82 -10.67 8.09
CA SER A 234 23.86 -11.47 7.44
C SER A 234 25.11 -11.63 8.32
N TRP A 235 25.52 -10.55 9.00
CA TRP A 235 26.65 -10.57 9.94
C TRP A 235 26.35 -11.46 11.14
N ALA A 236 25.18 -11.34 11.76
CA ALA A 236 24.76 -12.18 12.87
C ALA A 236 24.67 -13.67 12.50
N ARG A 237 24.30 -13.99 11.27
CA ARG A 237 24.26 -15.38 10.76
C ARG A 237 25.65 -15.95 10.50
N ASN A 238 26.60 -15.15 10.06
CA ASN A 238 27.96 -15.60 9.74
C ASN A 238 28.90 -15.62 10.96
N PHE A 239 28.55 -14.90 12.04
CA PHE A 239 29.36 -14.85 13.26
C PHE A 239 29.56 -16.21 13.94
N PRO A 240 28.55 -17.09 14.11
CA PRO A 240 28.77 -18.43 14.67
C PRO A 240 29.64 -19.33 13.80
N LEU A 241 29.64 -19.17 12.48
CA LEU A 241 30.48 -19.94 11.56
C LEU A 241 31.98 -19.56 11.68
N LEU A 242 32.28 -18.28 11.90
CA LEU A 242 33.64 -17.81 12.12
C LEU A 242 34.21 -18.29 13.46
N LEU A 243 33.39 -18.37 14.52
CA LEU A 243 33.81 -18.90 15.81
C LEU A 243 34.05 -20.43 15.77
N HIS A 244 33.28 -21.16 14.98
CA HIS A 244 33.44 -22.60 14.82
C HIS A 244 34.71 -22.89 14.01
N ASN A 245 35.03 -22.10 12.99
CA ASN A 245 36.22 -22.28 12.14
C ASN A 245 37.52 -21.94 12.91
N ASN A 246 37.51 -20.92 13.78
CA ASN A 246 38.65 -20.60 14.63
C ASN A 246 38.88 -21.62 15.73
N ARG A 247 37.85 -22.34 16.19
CA ARG A 247 37.98 -23.41 17.18
C ARG A 247 38.63 -24.68 16.58
N SER A 248 38.31 -25.00 15.33
CA SER A 248 38.89 -26.14 14.62
C SER A 248 40.37 -25.92 14.22
N SER A 249 40.78 -24.69 13.91
CA SER A 249 42.17 -24.37 13.59
C SER A 249 43.10 -24.35 14.82
N ASN A 250 42.57 -24.07 16.02
CA ASN A 250 43.37 -24.10 17.26
C ASN A 250 43.54 -25.52 17.86
N VAL A 251 42.75 -26.49 17.43
CA VAL A 251 42.90 -27.91 17.90
C VAL A 251 43.99 -28.64 17.10
N VAL A 252 44.29 -28.19 15.87
CA VAL A 252 45.32 -28.83 15.02
C VAL A 252 46.76 -28.39 15.36
N HIS A 253 46.94 -27.34 16.20
CA HIS A 253 48.27 -26.82 16.59
C HIS A 253 48.77 -27.30 17.95
N VAL A 254 48.06 -28.21 18.62
CA VAL A 254 48.48 -28.74 19.96
C VAL A 254 48.97 -30.21 19.89
N GLU A 255 48.93 -30.85 18.72
CA GLU A 255 49.47 -32.20 18.51
C GLU A 255 50.67 -32.20 17.54
N ASN A 256 51.78 -31.52 17.94
CA ASN A 256 53.11 -31.76 17.41
C ASN A 256 54.20 -31.34 18.42
#